data_583c3e9d903274e109368961f9a94ad4
#
_entry.id   583c3e9d903274e109368961f9a94ad4
#
_cell.length_a   1.000
_cell.length_b   1.000
_cell.length_c   1.000
_cell.angle_alpha   90.00
_cell.angle_beta   90.00
_cell.angle_gamma   90.00
#
_symmetry.space_group_name_H-M   'P 1'
#
loop_
_entity.id
_entity.type
_entity.pdbx_description
1 polymer ?
#
loop_
_entity_poly.entity_id
_entity_poly.type
_entity_poly.pdbx_seq_one_letter_code
_entity_poly.pdbx_strand_id
1 'polypeptide(L)'
;IYPIMQTVDMAALNVDIALGGMEQRKIQMLARENLEKIGENVPVCIHTPLLHGLDGDAKMSSSKGNYIAVDDSVEVITKKIKKSFCPQGEIEGNPMIEIAETFVFPNQDTLLIKRPEKFGGDIELTHDELIKDFSEGNLHPMDLKNGIKDFLIEFFAPVREYMEEN
;
A
#
# COMPACT_ATOMS: atom_id res chain seq x y z
N ILE A 1 2.04 18.31 -23.06
CA ILE A 1 1.02 19.27 -22.59
C ILE A 1 0.57 18.91 -21.18
N TYR A 2 0.23 17.65 -20.86
CA TYR A 2 -0.28 17.21 -19.55
C TYR A 2 0.51 17.72 -18.33
N PRO A 3 1.86 17.62 -18.26
CA PRO A 3 2.61 18.13 -17.11
C PRO A 3 2.47 19.64 -16.89
N ILE A 4 2.34 20.42 -17.98
CA ILE A 4 2.15 21.87 -17.91
C ILE A 4 0.74 22.18 -17.40
N MET A 5 -0.27 21.46 -17.86
CA MET A 5 -1.65 21.64 -17.40
C MET A 5 -1.76 21.38 -15.90
N GLN A 6 -1.15 20.32 -15.39
CA GLN A 6 -1.14 20.01 -13.95
C GLN A 6 -0.39 21.09 -13.13
N THR A 7 0.67 21.68 -13.69
CA THR A 7 1.35 22.84 -13.08
C THR A 7 0.42 24.05 -12.99
N VAL A 8 -0.34 24.35 -14.06
CA VAL A 8 -1.32 25.43 -14.07
C VAL A 8 -2.46 25.18 -13.09
N ASP A 9 -2.92 23.93 -12.95
CA ASP A 9 -3.95 23.55 -11.99
C ASP A 9 -3.47 23.82 -10.54
N MET A 10 -2.21 23.53 -10.22
CA MET A 10 -1.63 23.82 -8.89
C MET A 10 -1.62 25.33 -8.61
N ALA A 11 -1.29 26.16 -9.58
CA ALA A 11 -1.33 27.63 -9.44
C ALA A 11 -2.78 28.11 -9.29
N ALA A 12 -3.67 27.70 -10.19
CA ALA A 12 -5.06 28.13 -10.19
C ALA A 12 -5.82 27.77 -8.90
N LEU A 13 -5.48 26.64 -8.29
CA LEU A 13 -6.05 26.19 -7.02
C LEU A 13 -5.30 26.72 -5.80
N ASN A 14 -4.21 27.46 -6.00
CA ASN A 14 -3.33 27.95 -4.92
C ASN A 14 -2.96 26.84 -3.92
N VAL A 15 -2.45 25.73 -4.43
CA VAL A 15 -2.18 24.51 -3.68
C VAL A 15 -1.00 24.70 -2.70
N ASP A 16 -1.21 24.43 -1.41
CA ASP A 16 -0.13 24.43 -0.40
C ASP A 16 0.57 23.08 -0.33
N ILE A 17 -0.17 21.99 -0.46
CA ILE A 17 0.33 20.61 -0.40
C ILE A 17 -0.17 19.82 -1.62
N ALA A 18 0.76 19.29 -2.40
CA ALA A 18 0.48 18.41 -3.53
C ALA A 18 0.82 16.95 -3.14
N LEU A 19 -0.21 16.12 -2.98
CA LEU A 19 -0.08 14.70 -2.68
C LEU A 19 -0.17 13.88 -3.96
N GLY A 20 0.71 12.89 -4.12
CA GLY A 20 0.65 11.96 -5.26
C GLY A 20 1.54 10.75 -5.08
N GLY A 21 1.37 9.75 -5.93
CA GLY A 21 2.32 8.64 -5.99
C GLY A 21 3.68 9.08 -6.55
N MET A 22 4.68 8.25 -6.39
CA MET A 22 6.06 8.53 -6.85
C MET A 22 6.12 8.81 -8.38
N GLU A 23 5.18 8.30 -9.17
CA GLU A 23 5.07 8.58 -10.61
C GLU A 23 4.75 10.05 -10.90
N GLN A 24 4.13 10.77 -9.98
CA GLN A 24 3.80 12.19 -10.12
C GLN A 24 4.99 13.10 -9.82
N ARG A 25 6.07 12.57 -9.24
CA ARG A 25 7.20 13.37 -8.77
C ARG A 25 7.81 14.25 -9.86
N LYS A 26 7.98 13.73 -11.07
CA LYS A 26 8.55 14.51 -12.19
C LYS A 26 7.70 15.73 -12.54
N ILE A 27 6.38 15.58 -12.55
CA ILE A 27 5.43 16.64 -12.84
C ILE A 27 5.42 17.68 -11.71
N GLN A 28 5.40 17.21 -10.46
CA GLN A 28 5.39 18.09 -9.30
C GLN A 28 6.71 18.86 -9.15
N MET A 29 7.85 18.26 -9.52
CA MET A 29 9.14 18.99 -9.55
C MET A 29 9.15 20.05 -10.66
N LEU A 30 8.60 19.73 -11.85
CA LEU A 30 8.43 20.72 -12.93
C LEU A 30 7.58 21.91 -12.46
N ALA A 31 6.49 21.64 -11.73
CA ALA A 31 5.66 22.69 -11.14
C ALA A 31 6.46 23.56 -10.18
N ARG A 32 7.18 23.00 -9.24
CA ARG A 32 8.02 23.72 -8.27
C ARG A 32 9.05 24.63 -8.95
N GLU A 33 9.72 24.13 -9.99
CA GLU A 33 10.75 24.90 -10.73
C GLU A 33 10.19 26.07 -11.52
N ASN A 34 8.91 26.04 -11.91
CA ASN A 34 8.33 27.06 -12.76
C ASN A 34 7.36 28.01 -12.02
N LEU A 35 6.64 27.54 -11.00
CA LEU A 35 5.73 28.40 -10.23
C LEU A 35 6.47 29.54 -9.53
N GLU A 36 7.63 29.24 -8.94
CA GLU A 36 8.48 30.29 -8.34
C GLU A 36 8.85 31.41 -9.34
N LYS A 37 9.18 31.04 -10.58
CA LYS A 37 9.58 32.00 -11.63
C LYS A 37 8.47 32.96 -12.07
N ILE A 38 7.23 32.55 -11.91
CA ILE A 38 6.07 33.36 -12.25
C ILE A 38 5.40 34.00 -11.02
N GLY A 39 6.00 33.85 -9.83
CA GLY A 39 5.52 34.47 -8.60
C GLY A 39 4.32 33.76 -7.97
N GLU A 40 4.06 32.52 -8.35
CA GLU A 40 2.97 31.72 -7.81
C GLU A 40 3.44 30.90 -6.59
N ASN A 41 2.47 30.42 -5.78
CA ASN A 41 2.75 29.58 -4.62
C ASN A 41 3.41 28.26 -5.04
N VAL A 42 4.49 27.88 -4.32
CA VAL A 42 5.24 26.65 -4.59
C VAL A 42 4.84 25.59 -3.57
N PRO A 43 4.08 24.54 -3.97
CA PRO A 43 3.55 23.59 -3.04
C PRO A 43 4.62 22.69 -2.42
N VAL A 44 4.38 22.23 -1.20
CA VAL A 44 5.07 21.08 -0.62
C VAL A 44 4.56 19.82 -1.30
N CYS A 45 5.47 19.01 -1.86
CA CYS A 45 5.09 17.79 -2.57
C CYS A 45 5.34 16.57 -1.67
N ILE A 46 4.29 15.80 -1.42
CA ILE A 46 4.35 14.53 -0.67
C ILE A 46 4.13 13.39 -1.65
N HIS A 47 5.05 12.42 -1.67
CA HIS A 47 4.98 11.27 -2.55
C HIS A 47 4.84 9.99 -1.76
N THR A 48 3.84 9.18 -2.13
CA THR A 48 3.68 7.83 -1.59
C THR A 48 4.37 6.81 -2.50
N PRO A 49 4.85 5.68 -1.95
CA PRO A 49 5.34 4.58 -2.76
C PRO A 49 4.23 4.03 -3.67
N LEU A 50 4.63 3.36 -4.75
CA LEU A 50 3.72 2.58 -5.58
C LEU A 50 3.76 1.13 -5.10
N LEU A 51 2.59 0.52 -4.94
CA LEU A 51 2.48 -0.89 -4.59
C LEU A 51 2.30 -1.73 -5.85
N HIS A 52 2.90 -2.91 -5.86
CA HIS A 52 2.61 -3.92 -6.86
C HIS A 52 1.15 -4.38 -6.76
N GLY A 53 0.57 -4.72 -7.89
CA GLY A 53 -0.78 -5.28 -7.93
C GLY A 53 -0.86 -6.62 -7.20
N LEU A 54 -2.04 -6.97 -6.70
CA LEU A 54 -2.25 -8.27 -6.05
C LEU A 54 -1.96 -9.47 -6.97
N ASP A 55 -1.90 -9.25 -8.27
CA ASP A 55 -1.52 -10.20 -9.30
C ASP A 55 -0.01 -10.28 -9.58
N GLY A 56 0.80 -9.45 -8.90
CA GLY A 56 2.24 -9.31 -9.11
C GLY A 56 2.61 -8.34 -10.23
N ASP A 57 1.65 -7.63 -10.84
CA ASP A 57 1.94 -6.60 -11.83
C ASP A 57 2.62 -5.38 -11.16
N ALA A 58 3.46 -4.70 -11.89
CA ALA A 58 4.31 -3.60 -11.40
C ALA A 58 3.54 -2.42 -10.77
N LYS A 59 2.21 -2.35 -10.90
CA LYS A 59 1.38 -1.29 -10.32
C LYS A 59 0.01 -1.81 -9.92
N MET A 60 -0.37 -1.57 -8.68
CA MET A 60 -1.76 -1.71 -8.21
C MET A 60 -2.64 -0.67 -8.90
N SER A 61 -3.79 -1.09 -9.44
CA SER A 61 -4.66 -0.21 -10.21
C SER A 61 -6.12 -0.63 -10.14
N SER A 62 -7.01 0.34 -9.92
CA SER A 62 -8.46 0.11 -9.94
C SER A 62 -8.96 -0.36 -11.31
N SER A 63 -8.39 0.15 -12.41
CA SER A 63 -8.76 -0.24 -13.77
C SER A 63 -8.43 -1.69 -14.11
N LYS A 64 -7.43 -2.29 -13.44
CA LYS A 64 -7.05 -3.70 -13.59
C LYS A 64 -7.77 -4.62 -12.60
N GLY A 65 -8.38 -4.07 -11.56
CA GLY A 65 -9.03 -4.86 -10.51
C GLY A 65 -8.06 -5.62 -9.60
N ASN A 66 -6.76 -5.31 -9.66
CA ASN A 66 -5.69 -5.94 -8.88
C ASN A 66 -5.36 -5.17 -7.59
N TYR A 67 -6.36 -4.55 -6.98
CA TYR A 67 -6.24 -3.68 -5.81
C TYR A 67 -7.17 -4.11 -4.67
N ILE A 68 -6.91 -3.58 -3.48
CA ILE A 68 -7.82 -3.63 -2.33
C ILE A 68 -8.39 -2.23 -2.14
N ALA A 69 -9.72 -2.12 -2.11
CA ALA A 69 -10.39 -0.88 -1.72
C ALA A 69 -10.56 -0.83 -0.20
N VAL A 70 -10.52 0.37 0.37
CA VAL A 70 -10.67 0.56 1.83
C VAL A 70 -12.08 0.22 2.34
N ASP A 71 -13.06 0.24 1.43
CA ASP A 71 -14.47 -0.12 1.63
C ASP A 71 -14.81 -1.56 1.19
N ASP A 72 -13.81 -2.35 0.73
CA ASP A 72 -14.04 -3.76 0.42
C ASP A 72 -14.57 -4.52 1.65
N SER A 73 -15.59 -5.35 1.46
CA SER A 73 -16.11 -6.19 2.53
C SER A 73 -15.07 -7.22 3.01
N VAL A 74 -15.27 -7.77 4.20
CA VAL A 74 -14.39 -8.80 4.77
C VAL A 74 -14.22 -10.00 3.83
N GLU A 75 -15.31 -10.42 3.16
CA GLU A 75 -15.30 -11.52 2.19
C GLU A 75 -14.48 -11.17 0.95
N VAL A 76 -14.61 -9.93 0.46
CA VAL A 76 -13.87 -9.45 -0.72
C VAL A 76 -12.39 -9.35 -0.41
N ILE A 77 -11.99 -8.74 0.71
CA ILE A 77 -10.59 -8.70 1.17
C ILE A 77 -10.03 -10.12 1.28
N THR A 78 -10.75 -11.01 1.97
CA THR A 78 -10.33 -12.41 2.16
C THR A 78 -10.09 -13.11 0.83
N LYS A 79 -11.00 -12.94 -0.13
CA LYS A 79 -10.89 -13.55 -1.47
C LYS A 79 -9.72 -12.97 -2.27
N LYS A 80 -9.53 -11.66 -2.23
CA LYS A 80 -8.45 -10.97 -2.94
C LYS A 80 -7.08 -11.39 -2.40
N ILE A 81 -6.89 -11.34 -1.07
CA ILE A 81 -5.63 -11.73 -0.43
C ILE A 81 -5.32 -13.22 -0.66
N LYS A 82 -6.32 -14.10 -0.53
CA LYS A 82 -6.09 -15.53 -0.78
C LYS A 82 -5.54 -15.80 -2.18
N LYS A 83 -6.01 -15.05 -3.18
CA LYS A 83 -5.62 -15.23 -4.60
C LYS A 83 -4.38 -14.40 -4.97
N SER A 84 -3.90 -13.50 -4.11
CA SER A 84 -2.80 -12.61 -4.43
C SER A 84 -1.52 -13.39 -4.79
N PHE A 85 -0.70 -12.76 -5.60
CA PHE A 85 0.67 -13.19 -5.87
C PHE A 85 1.49 -13.11 -4.58
N CYS A 86 2.18 -14.17 -4.23
CA CYS A 86 3.05 -14.22 -3.06
C CYS A 86 3.96 -15.46 -3.20
N PRO A 87 4.98 -15.40 -4.05
CA PRO A 87 5.91 -16.52 -4.23
C PRO A 87 6.76 -16.69 -2.97
N GLN A 88 7.01 -17.94 -2.61
CA GLN A 88 7.78 -18.27 -1.40
C GLN A 88 9.22 -17.78 -1.51
N GLY A 89 9.71 -17.10 -0.48
CA GLY A 89 11.08 -16.61 -0.38
C GLY A 89 11.38 -15.34 -1.19
N GLU A 90 10.47 -14.87 -2.03
CA GLU A 90 10.66 -13.65 -2.82
C GLU A 90 10.15 -12.42 -2.04
N ILE A 91 11.05 -11.48 -1.76
CA ILE A 91 10.76 -10.24 -1.05
C ILE A 91 10.44 -9.13 -2.04
N GLU A 92 11.33 -8.91 -3.03
CA GLU A 92 11.21 -7.83 -4.00
C GLU A 92 10.00 -8.05 -4.93
N GLY A 93 9.18 -7.01 -5.08
CA GLY A 93 7.97 -7.08 -5.92
C GLY A 93 6.86 -7.97 -5.38
N ASN A 94 6.94 -8.38 -4.12
CA ASN A 94 5.91 -9.17 -3.47
C ASN A 94 4.87 -8.25 -2.81
N PRO A 95 3.63 -8.17 -3.35
CA PRO A 95 2.63 -7.26 -2.82
C PRO A 95 2.26 -7.51 -1.35
N MET A 96 2.44 -8.73 -0.85
CA MET A 96 2.17 -9.01 0.57
C MET A 96 3.24 -8.41 1.47
N ILE A 97 4.49 -8.48 1.07
CA ILE A 97 5.59 -7.83 1.81
C ILE A 97 5.43 -6.31 1.75
N GLU A 98 5.16 -5.74 0.58
CA GLU A 98 4.96 -4.29 0.43
C GLU A 98 3.78 -3.76 1.25
N ILE A 99 2.68 -4.52 1.35
CA ILE A 99 1.56 -4.18 2.23
C ILE A 99 1.99 -4.22 3.70
N ALA A 100 2.79 -5.22 4.11
CA ALA A 100 3.32 -5.26 5.46
C ALA A 100 4.19 -4.03 5.77
N GLU A 101 5.11 -3.68 4.88
CA GLU A 101 6.01 -2.53 5.03
C GLU A 101 5.27 -1.19 5.00
N THR A 102 4.21 -1.07 4.20
CA THR A 102 3.50 0.20 4.00
C THR A 102 2.41 0.43 5.03
N PHE A 103 1.71 -0.62 5.47
CA PHE A 103 0.54 -0.49 6.34
C PHE A 103 0.72 -1.13 7.72
N VAL A 104 1.34 -2.32 7.82
CA VAL A 104 1.45 -2.99 9.12
C VAL A 104 2.48 -2.29 9.99
N PHE A 105 3.74 -2.32 9.61
CA PHE A 105 4.84 -1.84 10.44
C PHE A 105 4.89 -0.34 10.72
N PRO A 106 4.32 0.57 9.90
CA PRO A 106 4.12 1.96 10.31
C PRO A 106 3.06 2.17 11.40
N ASN A 107 2.18 1.18 11.64
CA ASN A 107 1.08 1.28 12.61
C ASN A 107 1.25 0.38 13.84
N GLN A 108 2.11 -0.64 13.78
CA GLN A 108 2.38 -1.55 14.89
C GLN A 108 3.76 -2.19 14.79
N ASP A 109 4.35 -2.57 15.90
CA ASP A 109 5.73 -3.09 15.96
C ASP A 109 5.85 -4.51 15.40
N THR A 110 4.79 -5.31 15.47
CA THR A 110 4.79 -6.72 15.10
C THR A 110 3.56 -7.08 14.27
N LEU A 111 3.67 -8.10 13.41
CA LEU A 111 2.55 -8.75 12.73
C LEU A 111 2.20 -10.06 13.43
N LEU A 112 0.99 -10.14 14.00
CA LEU A 112 0.43 -11.38 14.52
C LEU A 112 -0.07 -12.27 13.37
N ILE A 113 0.45 -13.49 13.32
CA ILE A 113 0.03 -14.51 12.37
C ILE A 113 -0.57 -15.70 13.13
N LYS A 114 -1.87 -15.87 13.00
CA LYS A 114 -2.61 -16.97 13.62
C LYS A 114 -2.42 -18.26 12.82
N ARG A 115 -1.92 -19.31 13.48
CA ARG A 115 -1.68 -20.62 12.88
C ARG A 115 -2.19 -21.76 13.77
N PRO A 116 -2.65 -22.87 13.18
CA PRO A 116 -2.93 -24.08 13.95
C PRO A 116 -1.68 -24.58 14.67
N GLU A 117 -1.88 -25.20 15.85
CA GLU A 117 -0.82 -25.81 16.68
C GLU A 117 0.10 -26.77 15.89
N LYS A 118 -0.48 -27.55 14.96
CA LYS A 118 0.28 -28.47 14.10
C LYS A 118 1.29 -27.80 13.18
N PHE A 119 1.19 -26.48 12.99
CA PHE A 119 2.13 -25.66 12.21
C PHE A 119 2.96 -24.73 13.11
N GLY A 120 3.01 -24.99 14.41
CA GLY A 120 3.82 -24.26 15.38
C GLY A 120 3.06 -23.21 16.20
N GLY A 121 1.72 -23.09 16.03
CA GLY A 121 0.90 -22.11 16.74
C GLY A 121 1.08 -20.67 16.24
N ASP A 122 0.45 -19.74 16.94
CA ASP A 122 0.51 -18.32 16.62
C ASP A 122 1.93 -17.77 16.79
N ILE A 123 2.31 -16.84 15.91
CA ILE A 123 3.60 -16.13 15.97
C ILE A 123 3.39 -14.64 15.81
N GLU A 124 4.23 -13.87 16.47
CA GLU A 124 4.37 -12.44 16.27
C GLU A 124 5.76 -12.16 15.71
N LEU A 125 5.83 -11.44 14.59
CA LEU A 125 7.08 -11.13 13.92
C LEU A 125 7.25 -9.63 13.77
N THR A 126 8.41 -9.12 14.14
CA THR A 126 8.89 -7.80 13.75
C THR A 126 9.16 -7.77 12.24
N HIS A 127 9.36 -6.57 11.68
CA HIS A 127 9.71 -6.41 10.26
C HIS A 127 10.90 -7.28 9.86
N ASP A 128 12.01 -7.20 10.60
CA ASP A 128 13.25 -7.90 10.26
C ASP A 128 13.10 -9.42 10.37
N GLU A 129 12.36 -9.90 11.37
CA GLU A 129 12.05 -11.33 11.53
C GLU A 129 11.15 -11.83 10.41
N LEU A 130 10.13 -11.05 10.00
CA LEU A 130 9.26 -11.41 8.89
C LEU A 130 10.05 -11.55 7.59
N ILE A 131 10.90 -10.55 7.25
CA ILE A 131 11.72 -10.58 6.04
C ILE A 131 12.67 -11.78 6.05
N LYS A 132 13.34 -12.02 7.19
CA LYS A 132 14.25 -13.15 7.35
C LYS A 132 13.53 -14.48 7.19
N ASP A 133 12.48 -14.71 7.97
CA ASP A 133 11.77 -16.00 7.98
C ASP A 133 11.11 -16.29 6.63
N PHE A 134 10.59 -15.24 5.96
CA PHE A 134 9.99 -15.41 4.65
C PHE A 134 11.06 -15.72 3.58
N SER A 135 12.20 -15.01 3.59
CA SER A 135 13.30 -15.23 2.63
C SER A 135 13.96 -16.60 2.80
N GLU A 136 14.08 -17.09 4.05
CA GLU A 136 14.63 -18.41 4.37
C GLU A 136 13.62 -19.55 4.13
N GLY A 137 12.34 -19.23 3.83
CA GLY A 137 11.27 -20.21 3.62
C GLY A 137 10.69 -20.80 4.92
N ASN A 138 11.00 -20.21 6.08
CA ASN A 138 10.48 -20.61 7.39
C ASN A 138 9.03 -20.16 7.59
N LEU A 139 8.62 -19.08 6.91
CA LEU A 139 7.25 -18.58 6.89
C LEU A 139 6.56 -18.93 5.57
N HIS A 140 5.48 -19.71 5.67
CA HIS A 140 4.72 -20.10 4.47
C HIS A 140 3.91 -18.92 3.90
N PRO A 141 3.82 -18.74 2.56
CA PRO A 141 3.07 -17.65 1.93
C PRO A 141 1.61 -17.52 2.41
N MET A 142 0.93 -18.64 2.69
CA MET A 142 -0.44 -18.60 3.21
C MET A 142 -0.52 -18.06 4.64
N ASP A 143 0.51 -18.28 5.46
CA ASP A 143 0.55 -17.74 6.81
C ASP A 143 0.74 -16.22 6.78
N LEU A 144 1.68 -15.73 5.95
CA LEU A 144 1.84 -14.30 5.69
C LEU A 144 0.54 -13.66 5.20
N LYS A 145 -0.10 -14.27 4.19
CA LYS A 145 -1.40 -13.80 3.66
C LYS A 145 -2.48 -13.73 4.74
N ASN A 146 -2.54 -14.71 5.62
CA ASN A 146 -3.52 -14.71 6.71
C ASN A 146 -3.27 -13.57 7.71
N GLY A 147 -2.01 -13.33 8.12
CA GLY A 147 -1.67 -12.21 8.98
C GLY A 147 -2.02 -10.85 8.34
N ILE A 148 -1.62 -10.64 7.08
CA ILE A 148 -1.96 -9.41 6.33
C ILE A 148 -3.47 -9.24 6.19
N LYS A 149 -4.19 -10.29 5.85
CA LYS A 149 -5.65 -10.28 5.75
C LYS A 149 -6.31 -9.84 7.07
N ASP A 150 -5.92 -10.46 8.18
CA ASP A 150 -6.50 -10.16 9.49
C ASP A 150 -6.22 -8.70 9.89
N PHE A 151 -4.99 -8.23 9.67
CA PHE A 151 -4.63 -6.82 9.88
C PHE A 151 -5.47 -5.86 9.01
N LEU A 152 -5.56 -6.08 7.70
CA LEU A 152 -6.31 -5.17 6.82
C LEU A 152 -7.81 -5.15 7.12
N ILE A 153 -8.39 -6.27 7.51
CA ILE A 153 -9.80 -6.35 7.93
C ILE A 153 -10.04 -5.46 9.15
N GLU A 154 -9.15 -5.48 10.12
CA GLU A 154 -9.24 -4.65 11.32
C GLU A 154 -8.92 -3.19 11.01
N PHE A 155 -7.86 -2.94 10.27
CA PHE A 155 -7.38 -1.60 9.92
C PHE A 155 -8.40 -0.78 9.12
N PHE A 156 -9.13 -1.42 8.20
CA PHE A 156 -10.18 -0.76 7.41
C PHE A 156 -11.58 -0.83 8.05
N ALA A 157 -11.76 -1.45 9.21
CA ALA A 157 -13.07 -1.57 9.86
C ALA A 157 -13.76 -0.21 10.08
N PRO A 158 -13.08 0.84 10.60
CA PRO A 158 -13.72 2.14 10.81
C PRO A 158 -14.24 2.79 9.52
N VAL A 159 -13.55 2.56 8.40
CA VAL A 159 -13.98 3.10 7.09
C VAL A 159 -15.21 2.36 6.59
N ARG A 160 -15.23 1.03 6.70
CA ARG A 160 -16.40 0.23 6.31
C ARG A 160 -17.63 0.58 7.12
N GLU A 161 -17.49 0.67 8.44
CA GLU A 161 -18.59 1.06 9.33
C GLU A 161 -19.17 2.43 8.96
N TYR A 162 -18.29 3.41 8.71
CA TYR A 162 -18.73 4.73 8.27
C TYR A 162 -19.50 4.70 6.94
N MET A 163 -19.03 3.89 5.96
CA MET A 163 -19.67 3.78 4.64
C MET A 163 -20.99 3.01 4.67
N GLU A 164 -21.19 2.11 5.64
CA GLU A 164 -22.45 1.38 5.83
C GLU A 164 -23.53 2.25 6.51
N GLU A 165 -23.12 3.25 7.31
CA GLU A 165 -24.03 4.15 8.04
C GLU A 165 -24.49 5.36 7.21
N ASN A 166 -23.81 5.69 6.09
CA ASN A 166 -24.04 6.87 5.26
C ASN A 166 -24.22 6.55 3.78
#